data_d4d619d90b905f53a858a45afa3e47bc
#
_entry.id   d4d619d90b905f53a858a45afa3e47bc
#
_cell.length_a   1.000
_cell.length_b   1.000
_cell.length_c   1.000
_cell.angle_alpha   90.00
_cell.angle_beta   90.00
_cell.angle_gamma   90.00
#
_symmetry.space_group_name_H-M   'P 1'
#
loop_
_entity.id
_entity.type
_entity.pdbx_description
1 polymer ?
#
loop_
_entity_poly.entity_id
_entity_poly.type
_entity_poly.pdbx_seq_one_letter_code
_entity_poly.pdbx_strand_id
1 'polypeptide(L)'
;MKVTAFIRKMAKKNDVDSKATIYFRLRDGKKDIKAASELSINPNHWSPEKQGYKDRVALVPEDEKMDLNYKVQALTRMIEKEYRDDADSEWLGEVIDRFHHPDKYKTEEELAAENPPSFAELFDEFLEKHSLSEVRKKNFRVVKRALMRYELFVRATRKGMKDFALDINTVTKDTLSDIWDFMENEYVYAEEYPEIYNSIPEKRTPKPRGKNTLIDCFSRIRTFFIWCYNQGKTINRPFDKFPIEECLYGTPVYMTLQERDQLFEADLSM
;
A
#
# COMPACT_ATOMS: atom_id res chain seq x y z
N MET A 1 8.41 -34.02 -25.18
CA MET A 1 7.24 -33.56 -24.37
C MET A 1 6.25 -32.80 -25.25
N LYS A 2 4.92 -32.93 -25.01
CA LYS A 2 3.85 -32.22 -25.73
C LYS A 2 2.73 -31.84 -24.75
N VAL A 3 2.39 -30.54 -24.68
CA VAL A 3 1.25 -30.04 -23.92
C VAL A 3 0.10 -29.76 -24.88
N THR A 4 -1.13 -30.12 -24.51
CA THR A 4 -2.33 -29.88 -25.32
C THR A 4 -3.51 -29.48 -24.44
N ALA A 5 -4.22 -28.41 -24.81
CA ALA A 5 -5.50 -28.05 -24.20
C ALA A 5 -6.66 -28.79 -24.92
N PHE A 6 -7.65 -29.24 -24.17
CA PHE A 6 -8.82 -29.95 -24.70
C PHE A 6 -10.04 -29.78 -23.79
N ILE A 7 -11.22 -30.04 -24.33
CA ILE A 7 -12.48 -30.10 -23.58
C ILE A 7 -13.03 -31.53 -23.57
N ARG A 8 -13.70 -31.95 -22.47
CA ARG A 8 -14.31 -33.30 -22.35
C ARG A 8 -15.78 -33.31 -22.73
N LYS A 9 -16.46 -32.19 -22.60
CA LYS A 9 -17.89 -32.11 -22.79
C LYS A 9 -18.23 -31.95 -24.27
N MET A 10 -19.03 -32.85 -24.80
CA MET A 10 -19.58 -32.72 -26.15
C MET A 10 -20.72 -31.66 -26.18
N ALA A 11 -20.75 -30.86 -27.24
CA ALA A 11 -21.84 -29.91 -27.45
C ALA A 11 -23.15 -30.62 -27.73
N LYS A 12 -24.22 -30.23 -27.02
CA LYS A 12 -25.57 -30.46 -27.50
C LYS A 12 -25.87 -29.47 -28.62
N LYS A 13 -26.52 -29.90 -29.67
CA LYS A 13 -26.84 -29.09 -30.84
C LYS A 13 -27.64 -27.84 -30.37
N ASN A 14 -27.15 -26.64 -30.68
CA ASN A 14 -27.79 -25.33 -30.36
C ASN A 14 -27.88 -24.93 -28.87
N ASP A 15 -27.08 -25.49 -28.00
CA ASP A 15 -26.99 -25.05 -26.60
C ASP A 15 -26.04 -23.84 -26.46
N VAL A 16 -26.63 -22.64 -26.42
CA VAL A 16 -25.87 -21.36 -26.36
C VAL A 16 -25.20 -21.15 -25.00
N ASP A 17 -25.81 -21.67 -23.94
CA ASP A 17 -25.38 -21.47 -22.55
C ASP A 17 -24.44 -22.58 -22.03
N SER A 18 -24.15 -23.58 -22.88
CA SER A 18 -23.28 -24.70 -22.49
C SER A 18 -21.85 -24.24 -22.25
N LYS A 19 -21.33 -24.53 -21.05
CA LYS A 19 -19.92 -24.30 -20.68
C LYS A 19 -19.20 -25.62 -20.45
N ALA A 20 -18.01 -25.75 -21.01
CA ALA A 20 -17.11 -26.88 -20.80
C ALA A 20 -15.78 -26.37 -20.26
N THR A 21 -15.29 -27.00 -19.21
CA THR A 21 -13.96 -26.74 -18.65
C THR A 21 -12.88 -27.16 -19.64
N ILE A 22 -11.86 -26.31 -19.79
CA ILE A 22 -10.67 -26.60 -20.55
C ILE A 22 -9.69 -27.37 -19.65
N TYR A 23 -9.22 -28.52 -20.14
CA TYR A 23 -8.23 -29.36 -19.50
C TYR A 23 -6.89 -29.23 -20.23
N PHE A 24 -5.81 -29.32 -19.48
CA PHE A 24 -4.47 -29.45 -20.04
C PHE A 24 -4.00 -30.89 -19.89
N ARG A 25 -3.33 -31.39 -20.93
CA ARG A 25 -2.76 -32.73 -21.00
C ARG A 25 -1.31 -32.62 -21.40
N LEU A 26 -0.43 -33.16 -20.58
CA LEU A 26 0.99 -33.30 -20.86
C LEU A 26 1.31 -34.74 -21.18
N ARG A 27 1.99 -34.95 -22.30
CA ARG A 27 2.51 -36.26 -22.74
C ARG A 27 4.01 -36.21 -22.93
N ASP A 28 4.69 -37.13 -22.30
CA ASP A 28 6.15 -37.32 -22.50
C ASP A 28 6.51 -38.81 -22.35
N GLY A 29 6.86 -39.44 -23.45
CA GLY A 29 7.08 -40.85 -23.48
C GLY A 29 5.91 -41.68 -22.96
N LYS A 30 6.08 -42.34 -21.81
CA LYS A 30 5.03 -43.13 -21.13
C LYS A 30 4.14 -42.28 -20.22
N LYS A 31 4.51 -41.04 -19.93
CA LYS A 31 3.71 -40.14 -19.07
C LYS A 31 2.53 -39.57 -19.86
N ASP A 32 1.36 -39.59 -19.24
CA ASP A 32 0.10 -38.98 -19.74
C ASP A 32 -0.69 -38.44 -18.56
N ILE A 33 -0.42 -37.20 -18.21
CA ILE A 33 -1.03 -36.52 -17.08
C ILE A 33 -2.00 -35.43 -17.55
N LYS A 34 -3.06 -35.20 -16.76
CA LYS A 34 -4.15 -34.28 -17.11
C LYS A 34 -4.62 -33.54 -15.86
N ALA A 35 -4.87 -32.25 -16.01
CA ALA A 35 -5.51 -31.46 -14.97
C ALA A 35 -6.55 -30.51 -15.59
N ALA A 36 -7.55 -30.12 -14.79
CA ALA A 36 -8.56 -29.14 -15.16
C ALA A 36 -8.00 -27.74 -14.92
N SER A 37 -8.35 -26.79 -15.78
CA SER A 37 -8.14 -25.36 -15.52
C SER A 37 -9.46 -24.70 -15.14
N GLU A 38 -9.39 -23.44 -14.68
CA GLU A 38 -10.58 -22.61 -14.43
C GLU A 38 -11.14 -21.99 -15.73
N LEU A 39 -10.44 -22.15 -16.84
CA LEU A 39 -10.89 -21.68 -18.14
C LEU A 39 -12.07 -22.52 -18.63
N SER A 40 -13.07 -21.84 -19.15
CA SER A 40 -14.24 -22.50 -19.73
C SER A 40 -14.62 -21.87 -21.07
N ILE A 41 -15.19 -22.68 -21.95
CA ILE A 41 -15.63 -22.27 -23.28
C ILE A 41 -16.92 -23.01 -23.66
N ASN A 42 -17.74 -22.40 -24.52
CA ASN A 42 -18.84 -23.14 -25.15
C ASN A 42 -18.24 -24.23 -26.08
N PRO A 43 -18.63 -25.52 -25.91
CA PRO A 43 -18.12 -26.61 -26.75
C PRO A 43 -18.32 -26.39 -28.24
N ASN A 44 -19.39 -25.68 -28.66
CA ASN A 44 -19.66 -25.36 -30.05
C ASN A 44 -18.64 -24.38 -30.66
N HIS A 45 -17.98 -23.58 -29.80
CA HIS A 45 -17.00 -22.56 -30.19
C HIS A 45 -15.56 -23.08 -30.15
N TRP A 46 -15.32 -24.26 -29.55
CA TRP A 46 -13.99 -24.84 -29.40
C TRP A 46 -13.41 -25.38 -30.70
N SER A 47 -12.17 -25.04 -31.01
CA SER A 47 -11.36 -25.63 -32.07
C SER A 47 -10.26 -26.51 -31.48
N PRO A 48 -10.31 -27.84 -31.65
CA PRO A 48 -9.24 -28.74 -31.19
C PRO A 48 -7.90 -28.47 -31.86
N GLU A 49 -7.90 -28.01 -33.12
CA GLU A 49 -6.68 -27.74 -33.88
C GLU A 49 -5.95 -26.49 -33.34
N LYS A 50 -6.71 -25.43 -33.06
CA LYS A 50 -6.18 -24.15 -32.52
C LYS A 50 -6.03 -24.17 -31.00
N GLN A 51 -6.67 -25.12 -30.33
CA GLN A 51 -6.79 -25.19 -28.87
C GLN A 51 -7.33 -23.87 -28.30
N GLY A 52 -8.39 -23.38 -28.87
CA GLY A 52 -9.03 -22.10 -28.56
C GLY A 52 -10.32 -21.90 -29.32
N TYR A 53 -10.75 -20.67 -29.52
CA TYR A 53 -11.91 -20.35 -30.31
C TYR A 53 -11.75 -20.67 -31.79
N LYS A 54 -12.86 -21.08 -32.45
CA LYS A 54 -12.97 -21.14 -33.92
C LYS A 54 -12.91 -19.73 -34.50
N ASP A 55 -12.43 -19.60 -35.74
CA ASP A 55 -12.32 -18.29 -36.42
C ASP A 55 -13.66 -17.57 -36.58
N ARG A 56 -14.72 -18.31 -36.86
CA ARG A 56 -16.05 -17.76 -37.13
C ARG A 56 -17.02 -18.10 -36.02
N VAL A 57 -17.03 -17.29 -34.95
CA VAL A 57 -18.01 -17.36 -33.88
C VAL A 57 -18.66 -15.99 -33.78
N ALA A 58 -19.91 -15.89 -34.27
CA ALA A 58 -20.57 -14.59 -34.48
C ALA A 58 -21.10 -13.91 -33.19
N LEU A 59 -21.28 -14.65 -32.09
CA LEU A 59 -21.95 -14.17 -30.87
C LEU A 59 -21.00 -13.88 -29.71
N VAL A 60 -19.68 -13.90 -29.93
CA VAL A 60 -18.67 -13.66 -28.88
C VAL A 60 -17.86 -12.45 -29.27
N PRO A 61 -17.66 -11.45 -28.38
CA PRO A 61 -16.80 -10.31 -28.60
C PRO A 61 -15.36 -10.75 -28.95
N GLU A 62 -14.69 -9.98 -29.79
CA GLU A 62 -13.34 -10.34 -30.28
C GLU A 62 -12.29 -10.29 -29.15
N ASP A 63 -12.43 -9.34 -28.21
CA ASP A 63 -11.61 -9.21 -27.02
C ASP A 63 -11.70 -10.45 -26.11
N GLU A 64 -12.89 -11.00 -25.91
CA GLU A 64 -13.10 -12.23 -25.14
C GLU A 64 -12.43 -13.44 -25.81
N LYS A 65 -12.53 -13.55 -27.14
CA LYS A 65 -11.83 -14.62 -27.89
C LYS A 65 -10.33 -14.50 -27.76
N MET A 66 -9.80 -13.28 -27.90
CA MET A 66 -8.37 -13.01 -27.80
C MET A 66 -7.85 -13.29 -26.39
N ASP A 67 -8.57 -12.87 -25.36
CA ASP A 67 -8.21 -13.10 -23.95
C ASP A 67 -8.12 -14.60 -23.61
N LEU A 68 -9.17 -15.38 -23.97
CA LEU A 68 -9.14 -16.82 -23.73
C LEU A 68 -8.01 -17.52 -24.50
N ASN A 69 -7.85 -17.22 -25.78
CA ASN A 69 -6.80 -17.80 -26.60
C ASN A 69 -5.40 -17.46 -26.04
N TYR A 70 -5.20 -16.24 -25.59
CA TYR A 70 -3.98 -15.81 -24.93
C TYR A 70 -3.72 -16.59 -23.64
N LYS A 71 -4.72 -16.72 -22.76
CA LYS A 71 -4.62 -17.48 -21.50
C LYS A 71 -4.29 -18.95 -21.73
N VAL A 72 -4.92 -19.58 -22.72
CA VAL A 72 -4.62 -20.99 -23.06
C VAL A 72 -3.17 -21.14 -23.55
N GLN A 73 -2.71 -20.23 -24.42
CA GLN A 73 -1.33 -20.26 -24.91
C GLN A 73 -0.30 -19.95 -23.81
N ALA A 74 -0.59 -18.95 -22.96
CA ALA A 74 0.28 -18.57 -21.87
C ALA A 74 0.44 -19.72 -20.86
N LEU A 75 -0.66 -20.38 -20.49
CA LEU A 75 -0.64 -21.53 -19.60
C LEU A 75 0.08 -22.74 -20.23
N THR A 76 -0.13 -22.99 -21.52
CA THR A 76 0.63 -24.03 -22.26
C THR A 76 2.14 -23.78 -22.15
N ARG A 77 2.57 -22.54 -22.43
CA ARG A 77 4.01 -22.17 -22.34
C ARG A 77 4.55 -22.25 -20.92
N MET A 78 3.76 -21.91 -19.92
CA MET A 78 4.15 -22.02 -18.52
C MET A 78 4.38 -23.48 -18.13
N ILE A 79 3.46 -24.37 -18.48
CA ILE A 79 3.59 -25.80 -18.24
C ILE A 79 4.84 -26.37 -18.96
N GLU A 80 5.08 -25.95 -20.20
CA GLU A 80 6.25 -26.38 -20.97
C GLU A 80 7.57 -25.91 -20.36
N LYS A 81 7.60 -24.66 -19.86
CA LYS A 81 8.78 -24.03 -19.25
C LYS A 81 9.15 -24.68 -17.91
N GLU A 82 8.13 -24.99 -17.10
CA GLU A 82 8.34 -25.50 -15.74
C GLU A 82 8.37 -27.01 -15.65
N TYR A 83 8.24 -27.71 -16.79
CA TYR A 83 8.26 -29.18 -16.84
C TYR A 83 9.53 -29.75 -16.21
N ARG A 84 9.33 -30.82 -15.45
CA ARG A 84 10.39 -31.60 -14.83
C ARG A 84 10.08 -33.10 -14.94
N ASP A 85 11.13 -33.92 -14.89
CA ASP A 85 10.99 -35.36 -15.13
C ASP A 85 10.15 -36.11 -14.08
N ASP A 86 10.00 -35.57 -12.88
CA ASP A 86 9.18 -36.10 -11.80
C ASP A 86 7.74 -35.58 -11.81
N ALA A 87 7.37 -34.73 -12.79
CA ALA A 87 6.04 -34.15 -12.90
C ALA A 87 4.93 -35.23 -12.91
N ASP A 88 3.90 -34.99 -12.11
CA ASP A 88 2.70 -35.79 -11.98
C ASP A 88 1.42 -34.96 -12.14
N SER A 89 0.26 -35.53 -11.86
CA SER A 89 -1.02 -34.82 -12.00
C SER A 89 -1.22 -33.74 -10.93
N GLU A 90 -0.62 -33.89 -9.75
CA GLU A 90 -0.67 -32.92 -8.66
C GLU A 90 0.18 -31.68 -9.02
N TRP A 91 1.42 -31.90 -9.45
CA TRP A 91 2.29 -30.85 -9.98
C TRP A 91 1.60 -30.05 -11.12
N LEU A 92 0.96 -30.75 -12.08
CA LEU A 92 0.26 -30.05 -13.16
C LEU A 92 -0.89 -29.20 -12.64
N GLY A 93 -1.62 -29.68 -11.61
CA GLY A 93 -2.65 -28.93 -10.92
C GLY A 93 -2.11 -27.68 -10.23
N GLU A 94 -0.97 -27.79 -9.53
CA GLU A 94 -0.30 -26.65 -8.88
C GLU A 94 0.18 -25.59 -9.87
N VAL A 95 0.74 -25.98 -11.01
CA VAL A 95 1.16 -25.03 -12.06
C VAL A 95 -0.06 -24.28 -12.61
N ILE A 96 -1.18 -24.97 -12.81
CA ILE A 96 -2.43 -24.38 -13.27
C ILE A 96 -3.01 -23.44 -12.21
N ASP A 97 -3.07 -23.84 -10.93
CA ASP A 97 -3.58 -23.01 -9.84
C ASP A 97 -2.71 -21.75 -9.67
N ARG A 98 -1.38 -21.88 -9.74
CA ARG A 98 -0.47 -20.73 -9.69
C ARG A 98 -0.66 -19.76 -10.86
N PHE A 99 -1.02 -20.24 -12.04
CA PHE A 99 -1.33 -19.37 -13.17
C PHE A 99 -2.62 -18.55 -12.91
N HIS A 100 -3.64 -19.16 -12.31
CA HIS A 100 -4.91 -18.50 -12.02
C HIS A 100 -4.89 -17.65 -10.74
N HIS A 101 -4.10 -18.08 -9.76
CA HIS A 101 -4.01 -17.44 -8.45
C HIS A 101 -2.54 -17.14 -8.05
N PRO A 102 -1.83 -16.28 -8.82
CA PRO A 102 -0.42 -16.00 -8.56
C PRO A 102 -0.19 -15.44 -7.15
N ASP A 103 -1.16 -14.69 -6.61
CA ASP A 103 -1.05 -14.07 -5.28
C ASP A 103 -0.98 -15.08 -4.13
N LYS A 104 -1.53 -16.29 -4.29
CA LYS A 104 -1.39 -17.38 -3.30
C LYS A 104 0.03 -17.89 -3.13
N TYR A 105 0.86 -17.72 -4.17
CA TYR A 105 2.22 -18.27 -4.25
C TYR A 105 3.30 -17.22 -4.13
N LYS A 106 2.92 -15.93 -3.97
CA LYS A 106 3.85 -14.85 -3.69
C LYS A 106 4.34 -14.95 -2.25
N THR A 107 5.62 -14.72 -2.07
CA THR A 107 6.21 -14.59 -0.74
C THR A 107 5.71 -13.29 -0.09
N GLU A 108 5.78 -13.24 1.25
CA GLU A 108 5.45 -12.00 1.99
C GLU A 108 6.30 -10.80 1.51
N GLU A 109 7.55 -11.06 1.10
CA GLU A 109 8.46 -10.05 0.58
C GLU A 109 8.01 -9.52 -0.80
N GLU A 110 7.53 -10.40 -1.69
CA GLU A 110 7.00 -10.02 -3.00
C GLU A 110 5.68 -9.27 -2.89
N LEU A 111 4.79 -9.68 -1.98
CA LEU A 111 3.55 -8.98 -1.67
C LEU A 111 3.81 -7.59 -1.07
N ALA A 112 4.79 -7.48 -0.17
CA ALA A 112 5.21 -6.21 0.41
C ALA A 112 5.87 -5.29 -0.61
N ALA A 113 6.56 -5.83 -1.61
CA ALA A 113 7.16 -5.05 -2.70
C ALA A 113 6.11 -4.49 -3.68
N GLU A 114 5.04 -5.24 -3.95
CA GLU A 114 3.93 -4.77 -4.79
C GLU A 114 3.02 -3.75 -4.09
N ASN A 115 2.85 -3.89 -2.78
CA ASN A 115 2.06 -2.99 -1.96
C ASN A 115 2.92 -2.47 -0.79
N PRO A 116 3.83 -1.50 -1.05
CA PRO A 116 4.63 -0.94 0.02
C PRO A 116 3.73 -0.30 1.07
N PRO A 117 4.06 -0.46 2.37
CA PRO A 117 3.26 0.11 3.44
C PRO A 117 3.16 1.64 3.29
N SER A 118 1.99 2.18 3.48
CA SER A 118 1.75 3.62 3.47
C SER A 118 2.55 4.31 4.57
N PHE A 119 2.74 5.62 4.43
CA PHE A 119 3.38 6.44 5.46
C PHE A 119 2.70 6.28 6.83
N ALA A 120 1.37 6.20 6.85
CA ALA A 120 0.60 6.04 8.08
C ALA A 120 0.81 4.68 8.76
N GLU A 121 0.89 3.60 7.98
CA GLU A 121 1.17 2.25 8.48
C GLU A 121 2.60 2.12 9.01
N LEU A 122 3.58 2.69 8.31
CA LEU A 122 4.97 2.76 8.81
C LEU A 122 5.07 3.55 10.12
N PHE A 123 4.27 4.61 10.27
CA PHE A 123 4.24 5.38 11.49
C PHE A 123 3.61 4.60 12.66
N ASP A 124 2.61 3.77 12.40
CA ASP A 124 2.03 2.86 13.41
C ASP A 124 3.04 1.78 13.80
N GLU A 125 3.72 1.16 12.84
CA GLU A 125 4.80 0.20 13.09
C GLU A 125 5.90 0.81 13.97
N PHE A 126 6.30 2.05 13.69
CA PHE A 126 7.23 2.79 14.53
C PHE A 126 6.73 2.95 15.96
N LEU A 127 5.47 3.33 16.15
CA LEU A 127 4.88 3.50 17.49
C LEU A 127 4.79 2.20 18.28
N GLU A 128 4.63 1.07 17.60
CA GLU A 128 4.59 -0.25 18.22
C GLU A 128 5.98 -0.75 18.61
N LYS A 129 6.93 -0.67 17.69
CA LYS A 129 8.28 -1.26 17.84
C LYS A 129 9.26 -0.39 18.60
N HIS A 130 9.06 0.93 18.63
CA HIS A 130 9.97 1.83 19.31
C HIS A 130 9.66 1.89 20.81
N SER A 131 10.71 1.85 21.67
CA SER A 131 10.62 1.90 23.13
C SER A 131 10.27 3.32 23.64
N LEU A 132 9.06 3.79 23.33
CA LEU A 132 8.56 5.09 23.78
C LEU A 132 7.59 4.92 24.96
N SER A 133 7.64 5.88 25.90
CA SER A 133 6.59 5.96 26.93
C SER A 133 5.23 6.30 26.30
N GLU A 134 4.13 5.90 26.94
CA GLU A 134 2.79 6.17 26.43
C GLU A 134 2.50 7.67 26.23
N VAL A 135 3.07 8.52 27.06
CA VAL A 135 2.96 9.98 26.90
C VAL A 135 3.64 10.44 25.62
N ARG A 136 4.85 9.93 25.33
CA ARG A 136 5.55 10.24 24.07
C ARG A 136 4.79 9.69 22.87
N LYS A 137 4.28 8.48 22.92
CA LYS A 137 3.44 7.90 21.84
C LYS A 137 2.22 8.76 21.53
N LYS A 138 1.55 9.33 22.55
CA LYS A 138 0.45 10.29 22.35
C LYS A 138 0.89 11.51 21.52
N ASN A 139 2.05 12.09 21.83
CA ASN A 139 2.58 13.22 21.11
C ASN A 139 2.94 12.89 19.65
N PHE A 140 3.51 11.71 19.40
CA PHE A 140 3.77 11.23 18.04
C PHE A 140 2.47 11.01 17.26
N ARG A 141 1.41 10.47 17.88
CA ARG A 141 0.10 10.31 17.22
C ARG A 141 -0.51 11.66 16.81
N VAL A 142 -0.27 12.74 17.55
CA VAL A 142 -0.68 14.10 17.14
C VAL A 142 0.05 14.51 15.87
N VAL A 143 1.36 14.30 15.82
CA VAL A 143 2.17 14.59 14.61
C VAL A 143 1.71 13.74 13.43
N LYS A 144 1.48 12.42 13.62
CA LYS A 144 0.94 11.55 12.57
C LYS A 144 -0.34 12.12 11.98
N ARG A 145 -1.32 12.50 12.81
CA ARG A 145 -2.59 13.06 12.32
C ARG A 145 -2.39 14.38 11.56
N ALA A 146 -1.46 15.23 12.01
CA ALA A 146 -1.15 16.45 11.27
C ALA A 146 -0.57 16.16 9.88
N LEU A 147 0.31 15.16 9.75
CA LEU A 147 0.85 14.72 8.46
C LEU A 147 -0.24 14.12 7.55
N MET A 148 -1.15 13.33 8.09
CA MET A 148 -2.30 12.81 7.34
C MET A 148 -3.24 13.93 6.86
N ARG A 149 -3.46 14.97 7.68
CA ARG A 149 -4.24 16.16 7.25
C ARG A 149 -3.49 16.95 6.17
N TYR A 150 -2.18 17.06 6.27
CA TYR A 150 -1.37 17.65 5.21
C TYR A 150 -1.56 16.92 3.86
N GLU A 151 -1.57 15.59 3.84
CA GLU A 151 -1.88 14.84 2.60
C GLU A 151 -3.25 15.23 2.02
N LEU A 152 -4.30 15.26 2.87
CA LEU A 152 -5.64 15.66 2.44
C LEU A 152 -5.68 17.10 1.95
N PHE A 153 -4.97 18.00 2.62
CA PHE A 153 -4.84 19.40 2.23
C PHE A 153 -4.20 19.55 0.85
N VAL A 154 -3.11 18.83 0.58
CA VAL A 154 -2.45 18.83 -0.73
C VAL A 154 -3.40 18.30 -1.82
N ARG A 155 -4.12 17.21 -1.54
CA ARG A 155 -5.12 16.66 -2.47
C ARG A 155 -6.25 17.61 -2.78
N ALA A 156 -6.71 18.36 -1.79
CA ALA A 156 -7.82 19.33 -1.93
C ALA A 156 -7.39 20.61 -2.64
N THR A 157 -6.18 21.12 -2.39
CA THR A 157 -5.76 22.45 -2.81
C THR A 157 -4.87 22.48 -4.06
N ARG A 158 -4.13 21.39 -4.34
CA ARG A 158 -3.16 21.38 -5.46
C ARG A 158 -3.71 20.66 -6.67
N LYS A 159 -3.76 21.37 -7.79
CA LYS A 159 -4.23 20.80 -9.07
C LYS A 159 -3.31 19.64 -9.51
N GLY A 160 -3.91 18.51 -9.84
CA GLY A 160 -3.18 17.32 -10.31
C GLY A 160 -2.64 16.42 -9.19
N MET A 161 -2.88 16.75 -7.92
CA MET A 161 -2.38 16.01 -6.74
C MET A 161 -3.47 15.20 -6.02
N LYS A 162 -4.51 14.76 -6.73
CA LYS A 162 -5.64 14.01 -6.13
C LYS A 162 -5.24 12.73 -5.41
N ASP A 163 -4.19 12.08 -5.90
CA ASP A 163 -3.67 10.80 -5.37
C ASP A 163 -2.38 11.00 -4.56
N PHE A 164 -2.09 12.23 -4.16
CA PHE A 164 -0.89 12.54 -3.38
C PHE A 164 -0.89 11.75 -2.06
N ALA A 165 0.22 11.08 -1.77
CA ALA A 165 0.50 10.45 -0.48
C ALA A 165 1.95 10.75 -0.09
N LEU A 166 2.19 10.93 1.20
CA LEU A 166 3.54 10.99 1.72
C LEU A 166 4.21 9.63 1.57
N ASP A 167 5.41 9.64 1.00
CA ASP A 167 6.25 8.44 0.88
C ASP A 167 7.63 8.76 1.47
N ILE A 168 8.07 7.91 2.40
CA ILE A 168 9.38 8.08 3.08
C ILE A 168 10.56 8.15 2.11
N ASN A 169 10.42 7.57 0.91
CA ASN A 169 11.47 7.55 -0.11
C ASN A 169 11.53 8.82 -0.94
N THR A 170 10.43 9.57 -1.03
CA THR A 170 10.31 10.75 -1.92
C THR A 170 10.24 12.09 -1.17
N VAL A 171 10.10 12.08 0.16
CA VAL A 171 10.13 13.30 0.97
C VAL A 171 11.47 14.02 0.79
N THR A 172 11.38 15.30 0.41
CA THR A 172 12.54 16.19 0.19
C THR A 172 12.58 17.31 1.25
N LYS A 173 13.62 18.15 1.18
CA LYS A 173 13.69 19.40 1.95
C LYS A 173 12.47 20.28 1.66
N ASP A 174 12.08 20.40 0.39
CA ASP A 174 10.94 21.26 -0.01
C ASP A 174 9.63 20.71 0.54
N THR A 175 9.46 19.39 0.54
CA THR A 175 8.31 18.74 1.19
C THR A 175 8.27 19.04 2.70
N LEU A 176 9.43 19.02 3.39
CA LEU A 176 9.50 19.37 4.80
C LEU A 176 9.17 20.85 5.04
N SER A 177 9.60 21.76 4.15
CA SER A 177 9.24 23.18 4.22
C SER A 177 7.73 23.38 4.03
N ASP A 178 7.13 22.70 3.06
CA ASP A 178 5.67 22.72 2.85
C ASP A 178 4.90 22.19 4.07
N ILE A 179 5.37 21.13 4.71
CA ILE A 179 4.77 20.59 5.93
C ILE A 179 4.91 21.60 7.09
N TRP A 180 6.04 22.31 7.17
CA TRP A 180 6.23 23.35 8.17
C TRP A 180 5.20 24.46 8.00
N ASP A 181 5.08 25.01 6.79
CA ASP A 181 4.13 26.09 6.47
C ASP A 181 2.69 25.64 6.72
N PHE A 182 2.35 24.41 6.36
CA PHE A 182 1.05 23.84 6.67
C PHE A 182 0.79 23.78 8.19
N MET A 183 1.73 23.22 8.97
CA MET A 183 1.57 23.10 10.42
C MET A 183 1.51 24.46 11.13
N GLU A 184 2.21 25.46 10.64
CA GLU A 184 2.19 26.82 11.16
C GLU A 184 0.82 27.47 10.96
N ASN A 185 0.22 27.26 9.78
CA ASN A 185 -1.05 27.84 9.37
C ASN A 185 -2.26 26.89 9.55
N GLU A 186 -2.08 25.76 10.20
CA GLU A 186 -3.13 24.73 10.34
C GLU A 186 -4.42 25.27 10.98
N TYR A 187 -4.33 26.29 11.84
CA TYR A 187 -5.48 26.91 12.48
C TYR A 187 -6.37 27.66 11.47
N VAL A 188 -5.80 28.23 10.41
CA VAL A 188 -6.54 28.86 9.30
C VAL A 188 -7.19 27.78 8.44
N TYR A 189 -6.45 26.77 8.08
CA TYR A 189 -6.95 25.69 7.22
C TYR A 189 -8.03 24.84 7.90
N ALA A 190 -8.06 24.79 9.22
CA ALA A 190 -9.15 24.14 9.96
C ALA A 190 -10.49 24.83 9.78
N GLU A 191 -10.50 26.15 9.56
CA GLU A 191 -11.71 26.94 9.27
C GLU A 191 -12.07 26.87 7.77
N GLU A 192 -11.08 26.89 6.89
CA GLU A 192 -11.29 26.91 5.44
C GLU A 192 -11.68 25.52 4.86
N TYR A 193 -11.16 24.43 5.46
CA TYR A 193 -11.34 23.04 5.00
C TYR A 193 -11.86 22.13 6.11
N PRO A 194 -13.07 22.37 6.65
CA PRO A 194 -13.60 21.61 7.78
C PRO A 194 -13.77 20.13 7.51
N GLU A 195 -13.94 19.73 6.25
CA GLU A 195 -14.04 18.32 5.83
C GLU A 195 -12.78 17.51 6.14
N ILE A 196 -11.59 18.12 6.06
CA ILE A 196 -10.32 17.48 6.41
C ILE A 196 -10.30 17.12 7.90
N TYR A 197 -10.77 18.05 8.73
CA TYR A 197 -10.80 17.88 10.20
C TYR A 197 -11.95 16.96 10.66
N ASN A 198 -13.02 16.85 9.89
CA ASN A 198 -14.05 15.84 10.10
C ASN A 198 -13.53 14.43 9.81
N SER A 199 -12.68 14.28 8.79
CA SER A 199 -12.08 13.01 8.42
C SER A 199 -10.98 12.56 9.40
N ILE A 200 -10.18 13.51 9.89
CA ILE A 200 -9.07 13.26 10.83
C ILE A 200 -9.19 14.22 12.02
N PRO A 201 -10.07 13.91 12.99
CA PRO A 201 -10.41 14.84 14.05
C PRO A 201 -9.28 15.04 15.07
N GLU A 202 -9.24 16.24 15.63
CA GLU A 202 -8.46 16.57 16.82
C GLU A 202 -9.36 16.81 18.02
N LYS A 203 -8.82 16.54 19.23
CA LYS A 203 -9.58 16.80 20.48
C LYS A 203 -9.83 18.29 20.74
N ARG A 204 -9.00 19.15 20.18
CA ARG A 204 -9.06 20.60 20.34
C ARG A 204 -8.93 21.26 18.98
N THR A 205 -9.65 22.35 18.76
CA THR A 205 -9.49 23.19 17.58
C THR A 205 -8.01 23.61 17.47
N PRO A 206 -7.40 23.51 16.30
CA PRO A 206 -6.04 23.96 16.06
C PRO A 206 -5.90 25.44 16.43
N LYS A 207 -4.78 25.78 17.06
CA LYS A 207 -4.40 27.15 17.41
C LYS A 207 -3.07 27.47 16.76
N PRO A 208 -2.73 28.76 16.55
CA PRO A 208 -1.42 29.16 16.08
C PRO A 208 -0.32 28.48 16.90
N ARG A 209 0.62 27.81 16.22
CA ARG A 209 1.77 27.17 16.88
C ARG A 209 2.94 28.12 16.97
N GLY A 210 3.48 28.28 18.16
CA GLY A 210 4.75 28.96 18.33
C GLY A 210 5.92 28.15 17.78
N LYS A 211 7.04 28.82 17.45
CA LYS A 211 8.24 28.24 16.86
C LYS A 211 8.74 26.99 17.59
N ASN A 212 8.81 27.03 18.92
CA ASN A 212 9.25 25.86 19.72
C ASN A 212 8.34 24.64 19.55
N THR A 213 7.03 24.85 19.38
CA THR A 213 6.07 23.75 19.13
C THR A 213 6.31 23.11 17.75
N LEU A 214 6.61 23.92 16.74
CA LEU A 214 6.95 23.43 15.40
C LEU A 214 8.27 22.66 15.43
N ILE A 215 9.31 23.20 16.09
CA ILE A 215 10.59 22.53 16.30
C ILE A 215 10.38 21.15 16.95
N ASP A 216 9.56 21.09 17.98
CA ASP A 216 9.20 19.85 18.68
C ASP A 216 8.48 18.85 17.75
N CYS A 217 7.55 19.30 16.90
CA CYS A 217 6.88 18.45 15.91
C CYS A 217 7.90 17.88 14.90
N PHE A 218 8.78 18.73 14.36
CA PHE A 218 9.79 18.34 13.39
C PHE A 218 10.86 17.43 13.98
N SER A 219 11.24 17.62 15.23
CA SER A 219 12.12 16.70 15.97
C SER A 219 11.53 15.30 16.04
N ARG A 220 10.20 15.17 16.21
CA ARG A 220 9.51 13.87 16.18
C ARG A 220 9.46 13.28 14.77
N ILE A 221 9.18 14.08 13.74
CA ILE A 221 9.24 13.61 12.35
C ILE A 221 10.64 13.11 12.01
N ARG A 222 11.69 13.87 12.40
CA ARG A 222 13.08 13.44 12.22
C ARG A 222 13.38 12.12 12.93
N THR A 223 12.89 11.94 14.16
CA THR A 223 13.06 10.68 14.91
C THR A 223 12.44 9.50 14.15
N PHE A 224 11.25 9.68 13.57
CA PHE A 224 10.61 8.66 12.74
C PHE A 224 11.44 8.34 11.49
N PHE A 225 11.94 9.33 10.76
CA PHE A 225 12.79 9.09 9.58
C PHE A 225 14.11 8.38 9.93
N ILE A 226 14.74 8.73 11.05
CA ILE A 226 15.95 8.04 11.54
C ILE A 226 15.63 6.57 11.87
N TRP A 227 14.48 6.30 12.49
CA TRP A 227 14.05 4.93 12.75
C TRP A 227 13.82 4.16 11.44
N CYS A 228 13.11 4.74 10.46
CA CYS A 228 12.90 4.11 9.15
C CYS A 228 14.24 3.78 8.47
N TYR A 229 15.19 4.71 8.49
CA TYR A 229 16.52 4.48 7.94
C TYR A 229 17.26 3.33 8.66
N ASN A 230 17.26 3.33 9.98
CA ASN A 230 17.92 2.28 10.78
C ASN A 230 17.27 0.90 10.63
N GLN A 231 15.98 0.84 10.30
CA GLN A 231 15.26 -0.41 10.01
C GLN A 231 15.38 -0.84 8.53
N GLY A 232 16.14 -0.13 7.72
CA GLY A 232 16.29 -0.43 6.29
C GLY A 232 15.03 -0.19 5.44
N LYS A 233 14.03 0.53 5.98
CA LYS A 233 12.78 0.86 5.27
C LYS A 233 12.99 1.92 4.18
N THR A 234 14.02 2.72 4.28
CA THR A 234 14.39 3.76 3.32
C THR A 234 15.88 4.07 3.38
N ILE A 235 16.43 4.56 2.28
CA ILE A 235 17.75 5.17 2.22
C ILE A 235 17.68 6.71 2.26
N ASN A 236 16.47 7.27 2.24
CA ASN A 236 16.25 8.71 2.21
C ASN A 236 16.50 9.34 3.58
N ARG A 237 17.22 10.46 3.59
CA ARG A 237 17.57 11.25 4.79
C ARG A 237 17.24 12.72 4.58
N PRO A 238 15.96 13.10 4.51
CA PRO A 238 15.55 14.45 4.11
C PRO A 238 16.01 15.53 5.10
N PHE A 239 16.22 15.17 6.36
CA PHE A 239 16.67 16.09 7.41
C PHE A 239 18.17 16.44 7.33
N ASP A 240 18.97 15.75 6.53
CA ASP A 240 20.39 16.14 6.31
C ASP A 240 20.48 17.51 5.61
N LYS A 241 19.44 17.86 4.83
CA LYS A 241 19.35 19.16 4.13
C LYS A 241 18.31 20.10 4.76
N PHE A 242 17.63 19.68 5.83
CA PHE A 242 16.65 20.48 6.56
C PHE A 242 17.06 20.57 8.04
N PRO A 243 17.91 21.52 8.41
CA PRO A 243 18.34 21.69 9.79
C PRO A 243 17.15 22.17 10.65
N ILE A 244 16.95 21.52 11.78
CA ILE A 244 15.99 21.96 12.79
C ILE A 244 16.73 22.88 13.75
N GLU A 245 16.24 24.11 13.90
CA GLU A 245 16.79 25.06 14.85
C GLU A 245 16.62 24.58 16.30
N GLU A 246 17.42 25.15 17.21
CA GLU A 246 17.24 24.89 18.64
C GLU A 246 16.05 25.64 19.19
N CYS A 247 15.40 25.07 20.20
CA CYS A 247 14.32 25.74 20.91
C CYS A 247 14.82 26.99 21.62
N LEU A 248 14.14 28.10 21.43
CA LEU A 248 14.43 29.35 22.12
C LEU A 248 13.69 29.35 23.45
N TYR A 249 14.43 29.18 24.52
CA TYR A 249 13.91 29.31 25.87
C TYR A 249 14.21 30.72 26.38
N GLY A 250 13.20 31.36 26.96
CA GLY A 250 13.42 32.61 27.71
C GLY A 250 14.31 32.39 28.93
N THR A 251 14.91 33.43 29.43
CA THR A 251 15.64 33.37 30.71
C THR A 251 14.68 32.95 31.80
N PRO A 252 14.94 31.82 32.51
CA PRO A 252 14.08 31.43 33.60
C PRO A 252 14.05 32.51 34.68
N VAL A 253 12.87 32.94 35.08
CA VAL A 253 12.71 33.82 36.24
C VAL A 253 12.65 32.90 37.46
N TYR A 254 13.65 32.98 38.27
CA TYR A 254 13.71 32.25 39.53
C TYR A 254 13.27 33.19 40.66
N MET A 255 12.37 32.71 41.48
CA MET A 255 12.05 33.37 42.75
C MET A 255 13.19 33.07 43.74
N THR A 256 13.67 34.08 44.42
CA THR A 256 14.59 33.88 45.55
C THR A 256 13.87 33.19 46.69
N LEU A 257 14.60 32.58 47.60
CA LEU A 257 14.01 31.96 48.81
C LEU A 257 13.17 32.98 49.62
N GLN A 258 13.66 34.21 49.70
CA GLN A 258 12.96 35.31 50.42
C GLN A 258 11.65 35.66 49.71
N GLU A 259 11.63 35.80 48.40
CA GLU A 259 10.39 36.11 47.64
C GLU A 259 9.38 34.97 47.75
N ARG A 260 9.86 33.70 47.75
CA ARG A 260 9.03 32.50 47.95
C ARG A 260 8.38 32.56 49.31
N ASP A 261 9.17 32.78 50.36
CA ASP A 261 8.71 32.80 51.77
C ASP A 261 7.71 33.97 51.97
N GLN A 262 7.97 35.14 51.40
CA GLN A 262 7.01 36.27 51.37
C GLN A 262 5.70 35.90 50.68
N LEU A 263 5.73 35.14 49.61
CA LEU A 263 4.55 34.69 48.90
C LEU A 263 3.72 33.65 49.68
N PHE A 264 4.40 32.81 50.46
CA PHE A 264 3.76 31.84 51.37
C PHE A 264 3.12 32.51 52.60
N GLU A 265 3.70 33.62 53.10
CA GLU A 265 3.20 34.39 54.22
C GLU A 265 2.13 35.41 53.83
N ALA A 266 2.04 35.74 52.52
CA ALA A 266 1.03 36.69 52.01
C ALA A 266 -0.36 36.07 52.11
N ASP A 267 -1.27 36.79 52.73
CA ASP A 267 -2.69 36.44 52.73
C ASP A 267 -3.28 36.70 51.37
N LEU A 268 -3.54 35.66 50.59
CA LEU A 268 -4.12 35.70 49.25
C LEU A 268 -5.65 35.54 49.28
N SER A 269 -6.29 35.63 50.40
CA SER A 269 -7.75 35.60 50.57
C SER A 269 -8.34 36.94 50.20
N MET A 270 -8.62 37.19 48.90
CA MET A 270 -9.51 38.22 48.39
C MET A 270 -10.78 37.63 47.80
#